data_9f974f0de4813ac6f3a47c68740eacad
#
_entry.id   9f974f0de4813ac6f3a47c68740eacad
#
_cell.length_a   1.000
_cell.length_b   1.000
_cell.length_c   1.000
_cell.angle_alpha   90.00
_cell.angle_beta   90.00
_cell.angle_gamma   90.00
#
_symmetry.space_group_name_H-M   'P 1'
#
loop_
_entity.id
_entity.type
_entity.pdbx_description
1 polymer ?
#
loop_
_entity_poly.entity_id
_entity_poly.type
_entity_poly.pdbx_seq_one_letter_code
_entity_poly.pdbx_strand_id
1 'polypeptide(L)'
;MLAKILSFGLTGITGYPVEIEIDVNAGIPGYDVVGLADTAIKESKSRVKSAIKNSAFNYPINKIIINLAPADTKKEGSMYDLPIALGILVAQDVIKNKDIENIVVLGELSLNGEIRKINGILPMLISAKQMGYTKFFIPASNAMEASFIDGIEVYPLESLKQTVNHIKGEVVVEKNDSKTFESALREHDFKHDFMYVKGQASAKRAMEIAAAGGHNILLIGPPGAGKTMLAKCFPSILPDLTFEESLEVTKIHSVAGVLDARKGIVVERPFRSPHHTATLIALTGGGQKAKPGEISLAHNGVLFLDEMPEYARNTIETLRQPMEDGHITVARNAQTVQYPANFVLVSSMNPCPCGYYGSSSQPCKCSPNAIHKYLSKISGPLMDRIDLHIEVDAINYDELTQRELEEPSKEIKKRVNKARDIQLARFKESKIYSNSKMGEKEFKTHCALDKECTQILELAFKKLNLSARAYNRILKVARTIADLDGSENIKKVHILEAIQYRSLDKKYAVWYDKWR
;
A
#
# COMPACT_ATOMS: atom_id res chain seq x y z
N MET A 1 -8.85 -15.62 -41.95
CA MET A 1 -10.05 -15.54 -41.06
C MET A 1 -9.69 -14.61 -39.90
N LEU A 2 -10.57 -13.66 -39.60
CA LEU A 2 -10.36 -12.74 -38.47
C LEU A 2 -10.74 -13.41 -37.15
N ALA A 3 -9.78 -13.51 -36.20
CA ALA A 3 -10.02 -13.99 -34.86
C ALA A 3 -10.07 -12.80 -33.90
N LYS A 4 -10.91 -12.89 -32.87
CA LYS A 4 -11.00 -11.87 -31.80
C LYS A 4 -10.87 -12.55 -30.45
N ILE A 5 -9.93 -12.07 -29.64
CA ILE A 5 -9.70 -12.57 -28.28
C ILE A 5 -9.77 -11.39 -27.32
N LEU A 6 -10.53 -11.57 -26.25
CA LEU A 6 -10.65 -10.58 -25.19
C LEU A 6 -9.52 -10.75 -24.16
N SER A 7 -8.86 -9.68 -23.84
CA SER A 7 -7.84 -9.59 -22.79
C SER A 7 -8.02 -8.32 -21.98
N PHE A 8 -7.17 -8.08 -20.98
CA PHE A 8 -7.17 -6.86 -20.17
C PHE A 8 -5.77 -6.28 -20.03
N GLY A 9 -5.69 -4.97 -19.95
CA GLY A 9 -4.49 -4.21 -19.62
C GLY A 9 -4.65 -3.48 -18.29
N LEU A 10 -3.58 -2.83 -17.82
CA LEU A 10 -3.56 -2.04 -16.60
C LEU A 10 -3.11 -0.61 -16.83
N THR A 11 -3.80 0.33 -16.18
CA THR A 11 -3.30 1.68 -15.93
C THR A 11 -3.31 1.91 -14.42
N GLY A 12 -2.13 1.92 -13.80
CA GLY A 12 -2.02 1.92 -12.34
C GLY A 12 -2.60 0.65 -11.72
N ILE A 13 -3.69 0.81 -10.96
CA ILE A 13 -4.44 -0.29 -10.33
C ILE A 13 -5.82 -0.51 -10.97
N THR A 14 -6.07 0.06 -12.13
CA THR A 14 -7.35 -0.08 -12.85
C THR A 14 -7.14 -0.86 -14.14
N GLY A 15 -7.93 -1.92 -14.34
CA GLY A 15 -7.94 -2.70 -15.54
C GLY A 15 -8.80 -2.05 -16.63
N TYR A 16 -8.41 -2.24 -17.89
CA TYR A 16 -9.20 -1.86 -19.07
C TYR A 16 -9.22 -3.00 -20.09
N PRO A 17 -10.32 -3.15 -20.88
CA PRO A 17 -10.42 -4.22 -21.86
C PRO A 17 -9.48 -3.97 -23.04
N VAL A 18 -8.90 -5.05 -23.56
CA VAL A 18 -8.08 -5.07 -24.76
C VAL A 18 -8.63 -6.15 -25.69
N GLU A 19 -9.18 -5.72 -26.83
CA GLU A 19 -9.56 -6.65 -27.88
C GLU A 19 -8.35 -6.92 -28.79
N ILE A 20 -7.99 -8.19 -28.91
CA ILE A 20 -6.86 -8.64 -29.74
C ILE A 20 -7.45 -9.25 -31.01
N GLU A 21 -7.32 -8.53 -32.11
CA GLU A 21 -7.74 -8.96 -33.43
C GLU A 21 -6.56 -9.55 -34.19
N ILE A 22 -6.73 -10.75 -34.73
CA ILE A 22 -5.67 -11.46 -35.45
C ILE A 22 -6.17 -11.85 -36.82
N ASP A 23 -5.46 -11.43 -37.82
CA ASP A 23 -5.74 -11.77 -39.22
C ASP A 23 -4.54 -12.48 -39.85
N VAL A 24 -4.80 -13.67 -40.42
CA VAL A 24 -3.81 -14.52 -41.06
C VAL A 24 -4.11 -14.57 -42.56
N ASN A 25 -3.32 -13.83 -43.35
CA ASN A 25 -3.53 -13.66 -44.80
C ASN A 25 -2.45 -14.35 -45.62
N ALA A 26 -2.81 -14.79 -46.81
CA ALA A 26 -1.86 -15.25 -47.82
C ALA A 26 -0.92 -14.09 -48.19
N GLY A 27 0.39 -14.36 -48.28
CA GLY A 27 1.39 -13.37 -48.63
C GLY A 27 2.78 -13.70 -48.11
N ILE A 28 3.70 -12.77 -48.25
CA ILE A 28 5.07 -12.92 -47.73
C ILE A 28 5.01 -13.06 -46.21
N PRO A 29 5.69 -14.06 -45.63
CA PRO A 29 5.69 -14.28 -44.19
C PRO A 29 6.07 -13.03 -43.41
N GLY A 30 5.18 -12.57 -42.54
CA GLY A 30 5.34 -11.37 -41.75
C GLY A 30 4.65 -11.51 -40.39
N TYR A 31 5.01 -10.63 -39.43
CA TYR A 31 4.38 -10.53 -38.12
C TYR A 31 4.36 -9.06 -37.74
N ASP A 32 3.22 -8.45 -37.94
CA ASP A 32 3.01 -7.03 -37.74
C ASP A 32 2.07 -6.83 -36.52
N VAL A 33 2.50 -5.97 -35.58
CA VAL A 33 1.71 -5.63 -34.39
C VAL A 33 1.41 -4.13 -34.42
N VAL A 34 0.13 -3.80 -34.37
CA VAL A 34 -0.40 -2.43 -34.34
C VAL A 34 -1.18 -2.18 -33.04
N GLY A 35 -1.50 -0.92 -32.72
CA GLY A 35 -2.25 -0.56 -31.50
C GLY A 35 -1.39 -0.17 -30.31
N LEU A 36 -0.31 0.60 -30.53
CA LEU A 36 0.58 1.14 -29.50
C LEU A 36 1.21 0.07 -28.58
N ALA A 37 1.62 -1.06 -29.15
CA ALA A 37 2.31 -2.13 -28.44
C ALA A 37 3.72 -1.70 -28.00
N ASP A 38 4.12 -2.06 -26.77
CA ASP A 38 5.47 -1.88 -26.27
C ASP A 38 6.48 -2.87 -26.89
N THR A 39 7.75 -2.73 -26.55
CA THR A 39 8.81 -3.63 -27.03
C THR A 39 8.57 -5.08 -26.61
N ALA A 40 8.06 -5.33 -25.40
CA ALA A 40 7.81 -6.67 -24.89
C ALA A 40 6.75 -7.43 -25.71
N ILE A 41 5.71 -6.70 -26.17
CA ILE A 41 4.66 -7.26 -27.04
C ILE A 41 5.23 -7.48 -28.47
N LYS A 42 6.07 -6.58 -28.97
CA LYS A 42 6.72 -6.78 -30.28
C LYS A 42 7.66 -7.99 -30.27
N GLU A 43 8.34 -8.25 -29.17
CA GLU A 43 9.18 -9.42 -28.95
C GLU A 43 8.37 -10.73 -28.76
N SER A 44 7.06 -10.65 -28.50
CA SER A 44 6.20 -11.82 -28.34
C SER A 44 6.23 -12.77 -29.53
N LYS A 45 6.54 -12.25 -30.75
CA LYS A 45 6.68 -13.03 -31.97
C LYS A 45 7.48 -14.32 -31.77
N SER A 46 8.67 -14.21 -31.16
CA SER A 46 9.56 -15.34 -30.95
C SER A 46 9.02 -16.31 -29.90
N ARG A 47 8.46 -15.77 -28.80
CA ARG A 47 7.88 -16.59 -27.73
C ARG A 47 6.65 -17.34 -28.21
N VAL A 48 5.68 -16.65 -28.81
CA VAL A 48 4.44 -17.22 -29.32
C VAL A 48 4.71 -18.27 -30.39
N LYS A 49 5.59 -17.97 -31.37
CA LYS A 49 5.97 -18.92 -32.42
C LYS A 49 6.56 -20.20 -31.85
N SER A 50 7.50 -20.09 -30.90
CA SER A 50 8.13 -21.24 -30.26
C SER A 50 7.13 -22.03 -29.41
N ALA A 51 6.31 -21.32 -28.62
CA ALA A 51 5.28 -21.93 -27.76
C ALA A 51 4.27 -22.75 -28.59
N ILE A 52 3.76 -22.21 -29.71
CA ILE A 52 2.83 -22.91 -30.59
C ILE A 52 3.48 -24.19 -31.14
N LYS A 53 4.71 -24.10 -31.68
CA LYS A 53 5.43 -25.27 -32.23
C LYS A 53 5.73 -26.32 -31.16
N ASN A 54 6.23 -25.92 -30.00
CA ASN A 54 6.60 -26.81 -28.93
C ASN A 54 5.37 -27.42 -28.22
N SER A 55 4.19 -26.82 -28.41
CA SER A 55 2.89 -27.37 -27.97
C SER A 55 2.28 -28.35 -29.00
N ALA A 56 3.03 -28.72 -30.06
CA ALA A 56 2.61 -29.60 -31.15
C ALA A 56 1.50 -29.04 -32.05
N PHE A 57 1.42 -27.70 -32.20
CA PHE A 57 0.54 -27.04 -33.16
C PHE A 57 1.34 -26.46 -34.32
N ASN A 58 0.69 -26.36 -35.47
CA ASN A 58 1.28 -25.73 -36.65
C ASN A 58 1.33 -24.21 -36.48
N TYR A 59 2.46 -23.60 -36.81
CA TYR A 59 2.57 -22.16 -36.90
C TYR A 59 2.45 -21.70 -38.36
N PRO A 60 1.56 -20.76 -38.71
CA PRO A 60 1.31 -20.38 -40.10
C PRO A 60 2.54 -19.75 -40.74
N ILE A 61 2.82 -20.11 -42.02
CA ILE A 61 3.85 -19.50 -42.87
C ILE A 61 3.20 -18.37 -43.69
N ASN A 62 2.40 -17.53 -43.05
CA ASN A 62 1.58 -16.52 -43.68
C ASN A 62 1.92 -15.15 -43.08
N LYS A 63 1.36 -14.08 -43.66
CA LYS A 63 1.39 -12.76 -43.00
C LYS A 63 0.39 -12.73 -41.86
N ILE A 64 0.88 -12.49 -40.64
CA ILE A 64 0.08 -12.36 -39.42
C ILE A 64 0.03 -10.87 -39.05
N ILE A 65 -1.16 -10.33 -38.95
CA ILE A 65 -1.41 -8.95 -38.47
C ILE A 65 -2.14 -9.05 -37.14
N ILE A 66 -1.64 -8.38 -36.12
CA ILE A 66 -2.21 -8.33 -34.78
C ILE A 66 -2.55 -6.89 -34.46
N ASN A 67 -3.81 -6.62 -34.19
CA ASN A 67 -4.28 -5.32 -33.73
C ASN A 67 -4.70 -5.40 -32.26
N LEU A 68 -4.20 -4.49 -31.44
CA LEU A 68 -4.55 -4.38 -30.01
C LEU A 68 -5.43 -3.13 -29.82
N ALA A 69 -6.72 -3.31 -29.77
CA ALA A 69 -7.67 -2.21 -29.55
C ALA A 69 -7.94 -1.98 -28.04
N PRO A 70 -8.16 -0.73 -27.59
CA PRO A 70 -8.23 0.52 -28.36
C PRO A 70 -6.83 1.06 -28.74
N ALA A 71 -6.71 1.78 -29.84
CA ALA A 71 -5.41 2.24 -30.38
C ALA A 71 -4.83 3.46 -29.66
N ASP A 72 -5.60 4.16 -28.84
CA ASP A 72 -5.22 5.35 -28.09
C ASP A 72 -4.51 5.05 -26.75
N THR A 73 -4.60 3.83 -26.28
CA THR A 73 -3.99 3.38 -25.01
C THR A 73 -2.78 2.52 -25.29
N LYS A 74 -1.64 2.82 -24.64
CA LYS A 74 -0.42 2.02 -24.76
C LYS A 74 -0.58 0.70 -24.01
N LYS A 75 -0.30 -0.42 -24.71
CA LYS A 75 -0.29 -1.76 -24.12
C LYS A 75 1.12 -2.15 -23.75
N GLU A 76 1.30 -2.66 -22.55
CA GLU A 76 2.61 -3.00 -22.00
C GLU A 76 2.62 -4.40 -21.39
N GLY A 77 3.74 -5.11 -21.56
CA GLY A 77 4.01 -6.38 -20.91
C GLY A 77 3.71 -7.63 -21.74
N SER A 78 4.09 -8.77 -21.20
CA SER A 78 4.05 -10.09 -21.85
C SER A 78 2.73 -10.85 -21.62
N MET A 79 1.78 -10.26 -20.89
CA MET A 79 0.51 -10.90 -20.55
C MET A 79 -0.39 -11.23 -21.75
N TYR A 80 -0.07 -10.67 -22.91
CA TYR A 80 -0.80 -10.87 -24.16
C TYR A 80 -0.27 -12.04 -24.99
N ASP A 81 0.79 -12.74 -24.56
CA ASP A 81 1.35 -13.87 -25.33
C ASP A 81 0.33 -15.01 -25.51
N LEU A 82 -0.35 -15.42 -24.43
CA LEU A 82 -1.38 -16.46 -24.47
C LEU A 82 -2.57 -16.07 -25.34
N PRO A 83 -3.22 -14.92 -25.19
CA PRO A 83 -4.33 -14.53 -26.07
C PRO A 83 -3.90 -14.38 -27.53
N ILE A 84 -2.69 -13.90 -27.81
CA ILE A 84 -2.16 -13.85 -29.19
C ILE A 84 -1.99 -15.27 -29.76
N ALA A 85 -1.42 -16.21 -28.98
CA ALA A 85 -1.26 -17.58 -29.42
C ALA A 85 -2.61 -18.25 -29.73
N LEU A 86 -3.60 -18.07 -28.84
CA LEU A 86 -4.94 -18.62 -29.05
C LEU A 86 -5.62 -17.99 -30.26
N GLY A 87 -5.49 -16.70 -30.48
CA GLY A 87 -6.06 -16.03 -31.64
C GLY A 87 -5.42 -16.51 -32.97
N ILE A 88 -4.11 -16.82 -33.00
CA ILE A 88 -3.47 -17.44 -34.17
C ILE A 88 -4.07 -18.84 -34.42
N LEU A 89 -4.31 -19.62 -33.36
CA LEU A 89 -4.92 -20.96 -33.49
C LEU A 89 -6.40 -20.91 -33.89
N VAL A 90 -7.14 -19.88 -33.45
CA VAL A 90 -8.51 -19.59 -33.95
C VAL A 90 -8.49 -19.23 -35.43
N ALA A 91 -7.58 -18.34 -35.87
CA ALA A 91 -7.47 -17.96 -37.28
C ALA A 91 -7.08 -19.13 -38.20
N GLN A 92 -6.57 -20.23 -37.65
CA GLN A 92 -6.24 -21.48 -38.35
C GLN A 92 -7.32 -22.58 -38.20
N ASP A 93 -8.46 -22.28 -37.64
CA ASP A 93 -9.54 -23.25 -37.36
C ASP A 93 -9.15 -24.40 -36.41
N VAL A 94 -8.07 -24.26 -35.64
CA VAL A 94 -7.69 -25.22 -34.57
C VAL A 94 -8.66 -25.14 -33.41
N ILE A 95 -9.15 -23.94 -33.13
CA ILE A 95 -10.19 -23.61 -32.14
C ILE A 95 -11.27 -22.78 -32.85
N LYS A 96 -12.53 -23.01 -32.51
CA LYS A 96 -13.63 -22.20 -33.06
C LYS A 96 -13.78 -20.90 -32.28
N ASN A 97 -14.02 -19.79 -32.98
CA ASN A 97 -14.15 -18.46 -32.35
C ASN A 97 -15.24 -18.42 -31.25
N LYS A 98 -16.36 -19.09 -31.48
CA LYS A 98 -17.47 -19.21 -30.53
C LYS A 98 -17.12 -19.89 -29.19
N ASP A 99 -16.10 -20.73 -29.20
CA ASP A 99 -15.71 -21.51 -28.01
C ASP A 99 -14.84 -20.69 -27.03
N ILE A 100 -14.37 -19.51 -27.47
CA ILE A 100 -13.56 -18.59 -26.65
C ILE A 100 -14.21 -17.20 -26.51
N GLU A 101 -15.37 -17.00 -27.07
CA GLU A 101 -16.13 -15.76 -27.00
C GLU A 101 -16.50 -15.44 -25.54
N ASN A 102 -16.38 -14.18 -25.14
CA ASN A 102 -16.65 -13.68 -23.77
C ASN A 102 -15.74 -14.26 -22.66
N ILE A 103 -14.64 -14.91 -23.02
CA ILE A 103 -13.63 -15.36 -22.07
C ILE A 103 -12.47 -14.35 -22.06
N VAL A 104 -12.15 -13.81 -20.88
CA VAL A 104 -10.95 -12.96 -20.71
C VAL A 104 -9.73 -13.85 -20.57
N VAL A 105 -8.77 -13.67 -21.46
CA VAL A 105 -7.55 -14.50 -21.51
C VAL A 105 -6.34 -13.66 -21.13
N LEU A 106 -5.56 -14.16 -20.18
CA LEU A 106 -4.36 -13.51 -19.66
C LEU A 106 -3.24 -14.53 -19.43
N GLY A 107 -2.02 -14.26 -19.88
CA GLY A 107 -0.87 -15.12 -19.59
C GLY A 107 0.35 -14.82 -20.44
N GLU A 108 1.52 -14.92 -19.84
CA GLU A 108 2.81 -14.92 -20.53
C GLU A 108 3.16 -16.36 -20.95
N LEU A 109 3.70 -16.55 -22.14
CA LEU A 109 4.17 -17.85 -22.61
C LEU A 109 5.69 -17.96 -22.52
N SER A 110 6.16 -19.10 -22.01
CA SER A 110 7.54 -19.56 -22.17
C SER A 110 7.73 -20.20 -23.57
N LEU A 111 8.97 -20.41 -23.97
CA LEU A 111 9.28 -21.00 -25.29
C LEU A 111 8.78 -22.44 -25.44
N ASN A 112 8.64 -23.18 -24.32
CA ASN A 112 8.10 -24.54 -24.31
C ASN A 112 6.57 -24.61 -24.24
N GLY A 113 5.88 -23.44 -24.20
CA GLY A 113 4.44 -23.36 -24.15
C GLY A 113 3.81 -23.39 -22.75
N GLU A 114 4.61 -23.34 -21.67
CA GLU A 114 4.11 -23.13 -20.31
C GLU A 114 3.60 -21.70 -20.10
N ILE A 115 2.56 -21.56 -19.27
CA ILE A 115 1.98 -20.27 -18.92
C ILE A 115 2.60 -19.78 -17.62
N ARG A 116 3.22 -18.60 -17.66
CA ARG A 116 3.93 -17.99 -16.54
C ARG A 116 3.06 -17.01 -15.79
N LYS A 117 3.38 -16.83 -14.49
CA LYS A 117 2.78 -15.81 -13.62
C LYS A 117 2.87 -14.41 -14.23
N ILE A 118 1.78 -13.66 -14.13
CA ILE A 118 1.73 -12.24 -14.48
C ILE A 118 1.45 -11.38 -13.24
N ASN A 119 1.91 -10.14 -13.25
CA ASN A 119 1.67 -9.18 -12.19
C ASN A 119 0.41 -8.36 -12.47
N GLY A 120 -0.31 -7.97 -11.43
CA GLY A 120 -1.48 -7.12 -11.56
C GLY A 120 -2.73 -7.83 -12.04
N ILE A 121 -2.81 -9.16 -11.87
CA ILE A 121 -3.99 -9.91 -12.32
C ILE A 121 -5.24 -9.54 -11.50
N LEU A 122 -5.12 -9.39 -10.18
CA LEU A 122 -6.24 -9.08 -9.31
C LEU A 122 -7.00 -7.81 -9.74
N PRO A 123 -6.34 -6.65 -9.93
CA PRO A 123 -7.05 -5.46 -10.42
C PRO A 123 -7.64 -5.63 -11.83
N MET A 124 -7.02 -6.42 -12.72
CA MET A 124 -7.61 -6.73 -14.03
C MET A 124 -8.90 -7.54 -13.90
N LEU A 125 -8.90 -8.61 -13.10
CA LEU A 125 -10.10 -9.45 -12.87
C LEU A 125 -11.23 -8.66 -12.21
N ILE A 126 -10.92 -7.82 -11.22
CA ILE A 126 -11.93 -6.98 -10.56
C ILE A 126 -12.56 -5.98 -11.54
N SER A 127 -11.73 -5.32 -12.36
CA SER A 127 -12.23 -4.37 -13.35
C SER A 127 -13.05 -5.08 -14.42
N ALA A 128 -12.62 -6.25 -14.88
CA ALA A 128 -13.36 -7.06 -15.84
C ALA A 128 -14.72 -7.52 -15.30
N LYS A 129 -14.76 -7.98 -14.04
CA LYS A 129 -16.01 -8.31 -13.35
C LYS A 129 -16.98 -7.13 -13.29
N GLN A 130 -16.48 -5.92 -12.95
CA GLN A 130 -17.29 -4.71 -12.92
C GLN A 130 -17.88 -4.34 -14.30
N MET A 131 -17.23 -4.75 -15.38
CA MET A 131 -17.70 -4.58 -16.77
C MET A 131 -18.60 -5.72 -17.24
N GLY A 132 -18.91 -6.70 -16.38
CA GLY A 132 -19.84 -7.81 -16.67
C GLY A 132 -19.18 -9.09 -17.18
N TYR A 133 -17.84 -9.15 -17.26
CA TYR A 133 -17.14 -10.39 -17.64
C TYR A 133 -17.04 -11.34 -16.45
N THR A 134 -17.35 -12.61 -16.66
CA THR A 134 -17.41 -13.61 -15.59
C THR A 134 -16.48 -14.80 -15.80
N LYS A 135 -15.95 -15.03 -17.02
CA LYS A 135 -15.11 -16.20 -17.35
C LYS A 135 -13.68 -15.78 -17.66
N PHE A 136 -12.72 -16.46 -17.04
CA PHE A 136 -11.32 -16.08 -17.10
C PHE A 136 -10.40 -17.27 -17.28
N PHE A 137 -9.47 -17.17 -18.24
CA PHE A 137 -8.32 -18.04 -18.43
C PHE A 137 -7.07 -17.34 -17.93
N ILE A 138 -6.46 -17.87 -16.88
CA ILE A 138 -5.32 -17.24 -16.21
C ILE A 138 -4.20 -18.26 -15.93
N PRO A 139 -2.97 -17.80 -15.67
CA PRO A 139 -1.91 -18.70 -15.23
C PRO A 139 -2.28 -19.40 -13.92
N ALA A 140 -2.01 -20.70 -13.80
CA ALA A 140 -2.26 -21.49 -12.59
C ALA A 140 -1.54 -20.89 -11.36
N SER A 141 -0.38 -20.28 -11.55
CA SER A 141 0.37 -19.58 -10.51
C SER A 141 -0.29 -18.31 -9.98
N ASN A 142 -1.35 -17.80 -10.62
CA ASN A 142 -2.18 -16.70 -10.15
C ASN A 142 -3.54 -17.14 -9.56
N ALA A 143 -3.83 -18.43 -9.54
CA ALA A 143 -5.12 -18.97 -9.10
C ALA A 143 -5.50 -18.53 -7.67
N MET A 144 -4.53 -18.57 -6.75
CA MET A 144 -4.73 -18.17 -5.35
C MET A 144 -5.13 -16.70 -5.22
N GLU A 145 -4.56 -15.82 -6.04
CA GLU A 145 -4.90 -14.39 -6.07
C GLU A 145 -6.33 -14.16 -6.56
N ALA A 146 -6.77 -14.95 -7.53
CA ALA A 146 -8.11 -14.87 -8.08
C ALA A 146 -9.19 -15.50 -7.19
N SER A 147 -8.83 -16.40 -6.26
CA SER A 147 -9.79 -17.13 -5.41
C SER A 147 -10.60 -16.24 -4.46
N PHE A 148 -10.16 -15.01 -4.20
CA PHE A 148 -10.84 -14.05 -3.31
C PHE A 148 -11.82 -13.12 -4.05
N ILE A 149 -12.12 -13.39 -5.32
CA ILE A 149 -13.10 -12.63 -6.10
C ILE A 149 -14.34 -13.49 -6.29
N ASP A 150 -15.43 -13.15 -5.61
CA ASP A 150 -16.68 -13.86 -5.75
C ASP A 150 -17.34 -13.66 -7.13
N GLY A 151 -18.19 -14.60 -7.55
CA GLY A 151 -19.06 -14.46 -8.72
C GLY A 151 -18.33 -14.45 -10.06
N ILE A 152 -17.13 -15.02 -10.14
CA ILE A 152 -16.39 -15.26 -11.38
C ILE A 152 -15.99 -16.74 -11.52
N GLU A 153 -15.85 -17.19 -12.76
CA GLU A 153 -15.35 -18.51 -13.12
C GLU A 153 -13.92 -18.39 -13.63
N VAL A 154 -12.98 -18.90 -12.87
CA VAL A 154 -11.57 -18.80 -13.19
C VAL A 154 -11.02 -20.19 -13.50
N TYR A 155 -10.39 -20.35 -14.64
CA TYR A 155 -9.74 -21.57 -15.07
C TYR A 155 -8.22 -21.40 -15.02
N PRO A 156 -7.54 -22.03 -14.04
CA PRO A 156 -6.09 -21.95 -13.87
C PRO A 156 -5.38 -22.85 -14.87
N LEU A 157 -4.62 -22.27 -15.79
CA LEU A 157 -4.00 -22.96 -16.90
C LEU A 157 -2.47 -23.01 -16.75
N GLU A 158 -1.89 -24.15 -17.07
CA GLU A 158 -0.44 -24.40 -16.94
C GLU A 158 0.31 -24.31 -18.28
N SER A 159 -0.38 -24.61 -19.40
CA SER A 159 0.25 -24.62 -20.72
C SER A 159 -0.72 -24.28 -21.85
N LEU A 160 -0.18 -23.81 -22.98
CA LEU A 160 -0.93 -23.57 -24.20
C LEU A 160 -1.65 -24.84 -24.69
N LYS A 161 -0.99 -26.00 -24.63
CA LYS A 161 -1.59 -27.29 -25.03
C LYS A 161 -2.78 -27.65 -24.16
N GLN A 162 -2.66 -27.53 -22.84
CA GLN A 162 -3.76 -27.77 -21.91
C GLN A 162 -4.93 -26.81 -22.18
N THR A 163 -4.66 -25.52 -22.45
CA THR A 163 -5.66 -24.50 -22.77
C THR A 163 -6.46 -24.90 -24.02
N VAL A 164 -5.78 -25.28 -25.10
CA VAL A 164 -6.43 -25.71 -26.34
C VAL A 164 -7.28 -26.95 -26.13
N ASN A 165 -6.76 -27.95 -25.43
CA ASN A 165 -7.50 -29.19 -25.14
C ASN A 165 -8.72 -28.94 -24.24
N HIS A 166 -8.62 -28.00 -23.29
CA HIS A 166 -9.75 -27.59 -22.45
C HIS A 166 -10.85 -26.91 -23.29
N ILE A 167 -10.49 -25.98 -24.19
CA ILE A 167 -11.45 -25.31 -25.09
C ILE A 167 -12.14 -26.34 -26.01
N LYS A 168 -11.41 -27.35 -26.48
CA LYS A 168 -12.00 -28.44 -27.32
C LYS A 168 -12.83 -29.45 -26.54
N GLY A 169 -12.80 -29.41 -25.20
CA GLY A 169 -13.46 -30.42 -24.35
C GLY A 169 -12.71 -31.76 -24.25
N GLU A 170 -11.46 -31.85 -24.74
CA GLU A 170 -10.63 -33.05 -24.67
C GLU A 170 -10.03 -33.24 -23.25
N VAL A 171 -9.80 -32.14 -22.53
CA VAL A 171 -9.34 -32.13 -21.12
C VAL A 171 -10.20 -31.12 -20.37
N VAL A 172 -10.73 -31.51 -19.22
CA VAL A 172 -11.48 -30.61 -18.35
C VAL A 172 -10.54 -30.03 -17.28
N VAL A 173 -10.30 -28.72 -17.34
CA VAL A 173 -9.66 -28.01 -16.24
C VAL A 173 -10.75 -27.59 -15.27
N GLU A 174 -10.63 -27.99 -14.02
CA GLU A 174 -11.57 -27.58 -12.98
C GLU A 174 -11.47 -26.08 -12.72
N LYS A 175 -12.62 -25.45 -12.46
CA LYS A 175 -12.63 -24.05 -12.07
C LYS A 175 -11.99 -23.88 -10.70
N ASN A 176 -11.33 -22.76 -10.52
CA ASN A 176 -10.70 -22.41 -9.24
C ASN A 176 -11.78 -22.21 -8.16
N ASP A 177 -11.56 -22.80 -6.98
CA ASP A 177 -12.47 -22.62 -5.84
C ASP A 177 -12.37 -21.19 -5.28
N SER A 178 -13.51 -20.61 -4.95
CA SER A 178 -13.56 -19.35 -4.22
C SER A 178 -13.19 -19.55 -2.76
N LYS A 179 -12.44 -18.61 -2.19
CA LYS A 179 -12.06 -18.59 -0.77
C LYS A 179 -12.65 -17.37 -0.10
N THR A 180 -13.08 -17.54 1.14
CA THR A 180 -13.54 -16.42 1.95
C THR A 180 -12.35 -15.70 2.59
N PHE A 181 -12.52 -14.41 2.89
CA PHE A 181 -11.49 -13.63 3.57
C PHE A 181 -11.16 -14.21 4.95
N GLU A 182 -12.19 -14.68 5.68
CA GLU A 182 -12.05 -15.30 6.99
C GLU A 182 -11.15 -16.53 6.95
N SER A 183 -11.18 -17.29 5.84
CA SER A 183 -10.30 -18.47 5.67
C SER A 183 -8.82 -18.10 5.52
N ALA A 184 -8.53 -16.86 5.11
CA ALA A 184 -7.18 -16.34 5.01
C ALA A 184 -6.67 -15.73 6.32
N LEU A 185 -7.59 -15.34 7.23
CA LEU A 185 -7.24 -14.85 8.57
C LEU A 185 -6.70 -16.01 9.40
N ARG A 186 -5.43 -15.94 9.78
CA ARG A 186 -4.79 -16.87 10.71
C ARG A 186 -4.42 -16.12 11.97
N GLU A 187 -4.33 -16.80 13.11
CA GLU A 187 -3.66 -16.20 14.27
C GLU A 187 -2.21 -15.89 13.86
N HIS A 188 -1.87 -14.60 13.93
CA HIS A 188 -0.55 -14.13 13.59
C HIS A 188 0.31 -14.07 14.83
N ASP A 189 1.38 -14.84 14.81
CA ASP A 189 2.45 -14.72 15.80
C ASP A 189 3.39 -13.61 15.32
N PHE A 190 3.19 -12.40 15.86
CA PHE A 190 4.05 -11.28 15.51
C PHE A 190 5.45 -11.50 16.07
N LYS A 191 6.44 -11.44 15.19
CA LYS A 191 7.86 -11.59 15.56
C LYS A 191 8.32 -10.55 16.60
N HIS A 192 7.64 -9.41 16.69
CA HIS A 192 7.92 -8.33 17.62
C HIS A 192 6.66 -8.03 18.44
N ASP A 193 6.77 -8.09 19.77
CA ASP A 193 5.67 -7.88 20.70
C ASP A 193 6.07 -6.84 21.75
N PHE A 194 5.12 -5.99 22.18
CA PHE A 194 5.33 -4.96 23.18
C PHE A 194 5.68 -5.53 24.56
N MET A 195 5.37 -6.79 24.83
CA MET A 195 5.76 -7.48 26.07
C MET A 195 7.30 -7.53 26.28
N TYR A 196 8.07 -7.43 25.18
CA TYR A 196 9.53 -7.42 25.23
C TYR A 196 10.13 -6.01 25.28
N VAL A 197 9.32 -4.98 25.17
CA VAL A 197 9.79 -3.58 25.26
C VAL A 197 9.75 -3.16 26.74
N LYS A 198 10.90 -3.04 27.37
CA LYS A 198 11.01 -2.66 28.77
C LYS A 198 10.77 -1.16 28.96
N GLY A 199 10.05 -0.80 30.02
CA GLY A 199 9.72 0.59 30.35
C GLY A 199 8.96 1.32 29.25
N GLN A 200 9.33 2.57 28.97
CA GLN A 200 8.80 3.40 27.86
C GLN A 200 7.26 3.59 27.87
N ALA A 201 6.67 3.70 29.06
CA ALA A 201 5.20 3.77 29.24
C ALA A 201 4.57 4.88 28.38
N SER A 202 5.18 6.08 28.36
CA SER A 202 4.68 7.21 27.57
C SER A 202 4.74 6.95 26.05
N ALA A 203 5.79 6.29 25.57
CA ALA A 203 5.93 5.94 24.17
C ALA A 203 4.94 4.83 23.76
N LYS A 204 4.74 3.81 24.62
CA LYS A 204 3.75 2.76 24.40
C LYS A 204 2.33 3.34 24.34
N ARG A 205 1.98 4.26 25.25
CA ARG A 205 0.67 4.95 25.23
C ARG A 205 0.49 5.78 23.97
N ALA A 206 1.50 6.53 23.55
CA ALA A 206 1.45 7.29 22.30
C ALA A 206 1.28 6.37 21.07
N MET A 207 1.94 5.20 21.05
CA MET A 207 1.77 4.19 20.01
C MET A 207 0.35 3.61 20.00
N GLU A 208 -0.22 3.30 21.17
CA GLU A 208 -1.63 2.85 21.29
C GLU A 208 -2.59 3.88 20.69
N ILE A 209 -2.43 5.17 21.02
CA ILE A 209 -3.25 6.25 20.47
C ILE A 209 -3.05 6.37 18.95
N ALA A 210 -1.79 6.30 18.49
CA ALA A 210 -1.47 6.33 17.06
C ALA A 210 -2.13 5.18 16.29
N ALA A 211 -2.10 3.97 16.84
CA ALA A 211 -2.73 2.78 16.25
C ALA A 211 -4.26 2.91 16.21
N ALA A 212 -4.87 3.36 17.30
CA ALA A 212 -6.32 3.49 17.41
C ALA A 212 -6.88 4.54 16.44
N GLY A 213 -6.23 5.72 16.34
CA GLY A 213 -6.71 6.83 15.54
C GLY A 213 -6.11 6.93 14.12
N GLY A 214 -5.11 6.11 13.80
CA GLY A 214 -4.35 6.23 12.55
C GLY A 214 -3.49 7.50 12.53
N HIS A 215 -2.94 7.92 13.67
CA HIS A 215 -2.15 9.15 13.81
C HIS A 215 -0.69 8.94 13.47
N ASN A 216 -0.08 9.92 12.81
CA ASN A 216 1.35 9.94 12.55
C ASN A 216 2.15 10.24 13.82
N ILE A 217 3.27 9.56 14.02
CA ILE A 217 4.08 9.65 15.25
C ILE A 217 5.56 9.84 14.95
N LEU A 218 6.20 10.72 15.72
CA LEU A 218 7.63 10.95 15.72
C LEU A 218 8.23 10.57 17.09
N LEU A 219 9.20 9.67 17.05
CA LEU A 219 9.98 9.23 18.22
C LEU A 219 11.32 9.97 18.25
N ILE A 220 11.58 10.75 19.29
CA ILE A 220 12.80 11.51 19.45
C ILE A 220 13.56 10.98 20.68
N GLY A 221 14.83 10.63 20.53
CA GLY A 221 15.60 10.15 21.69
C GLY A 221 17.03 9.78 21.34
N PRO A 222 17.87 9.51 22.34
CA PRO A 222 19.26 9.16 22.12
C PRO A 222 19.42 7.82 21.36
N PRO A 223 20.61 7.58 20.80
CA PRO A 223 20.93 6.25 20.25
C PRO A 223 20.74 5.17 21.31
N GLY A 224 20.23 4.00 20.92
CA GLY A 224 20.00 2.88 21.84
C GLY A 224 18.75 2.98 22.73
N ALA A 225 17.93 4.04 22.63
CA ALA A 225 16.72 4.20 23.43
C ALA A 225 15.56 3.25 23.03
N GLY A 226 15.74 2.38 22.05
CA GLY A 226 14.70 1.40 21.64
C GLY A 226 13.69 1.92 20.61
N LYS A 227 13.90 3.10 19.99
CA LYS A 227 12.97 3.71 18.99
C LYS A 227 12.62 2.76 17.85
N THR A 228 13.61 2.12 17.25
CA THR A 228 13.43 1.16 16.15
C THR A 228 12.68 -0.11 16.61
N MET A 229 12.90 -0.56 17.86
CA MET A 229 12.18 -1.69 18.44
C MET A 229 10.70 -1.35 18.63
N LEU A 230 10.39 -0.20 19.22
CA LEU A 230 9.02 0.31 19.35
C LEU A 230 8.31 0.36 17.99
N ALA A 231 8.97 0.92 16.96
CA ALA A 231 8.40 0.99 15.62
C ALA A 231 8.14 -0.39 15.01
N LYS A 232 9.03 -1.38 15.23
CA LYS A 232 8.84 -2.76 14.74
C LYS A 232 7.73 -3.51 15.48
N CYS A 233 7.44 -3.15 16.74
CA CYS A 233 6.29 -3.69 17.47
C CYS A 233 4.96 -3.06 17.04
N PHE A 234 4.96 -1.86 16.45
CA PHE A 234 3.74 -1.13 16.13
C PHE A 234 2.72 -1.90 15.27
N PRO A 235 3.10 -2.69 14.24
CA PRO A 235 2.15 -3.51 13.49
C PRO A 235 1.35 -4.48 14.34
N SER A 236 1.90 -4.99 15.46
CA SER A 236 1.24 -5.97 16.32
C SER A 236 0.03 -5.43 17.09
N ILE A 237 -0.08 -4.10 17.21
CA ILE A 237 -1.20 -3.43 17.89
C ILE A 237 -2.16 -2.71 16.93
N LEU A 238 -1.87 -2.71 15.62
CA LEU A 238 -2.77 -2.13 14.64
C LEU A 238 -4.09 -2.92 14.54
N PRO A 239 -5.21 -2.23 14.26
CA PRO A 239 -6.48 -2.92 14.01
C PRO A 239 -6.37 -3.80 12.77
N ASP A 240 -7.14 -4.89 12.75
CA ASP A 240 -7.18 -5.80 11.61
C ASP A 240 -7.66 -5.07 10.35
N LEU A 241 -7.23 -5.57 9.16
CA LEU A 241 -7.72 -5.06 7.89
C LEU A 241 -9.17 -5.53 7.69
N THR A 242 -10.04 -4.65 7.19
CA THR A 242 -11.29 -5.10 6.60
C THR A 242 -11.02 -5.79 5.25
N PHE A 243 -12.01 -6.49 4.71
CA PHE A 243 -11.86 -7.12 3.38
C PHE A 243 -11.56 -6.07 2.30
N GLU A 244 -12.25 -4.93 2.35
CA GLU A 244 -12.06 -3.82 1.40
C GLU A 244 -10.64 -3.23 1.50
N GLU A 245 -10.16 -2.94 2.72
CA GLU A 245 -8.79 -2.47 2.96
C GLU A 245 -7.77 -3.50 2.44
N SER A 246 -7.98 -4.79 2.73
CA SER A 246 -7.14 -5.89 2.28
C SER A 246 -7.07 -5.97 0.75
N LEU A 247 -8.21 -5.82 0.10
CA LEU A 247 -8.31 -5.87 -1.37
C LEU A 247 -7.56 -4.69 -2.03
N GLU A 248 -7.66 -3.47 -1.46
CA GLU A 248 -6.92 -2.30 -1.93
C GLU A 248 -5.40 -2.51 -1.82
N VAL A 249 -4.93 -3.00 -0.67
CA VAL A 249 -3.51 -3.32 -0.47
C VAL A 249 -3.05 -4.40 -1.45
N THR A 250 -3.85 -5.46 -1.60
CA THR A 250 -3.52 -6.58 -2.48
C THR A 250 -3.40 -6.15 -3.93
N LYS A 251 -4.28 -5.27 -4.43
CA LYS A 251 -4.18 -4.69 -5.78
C LYS A 251 -2.82 -4.01 -6.00
N ILE A 252 -2.39 -3.17 -5.05
CA ILE A 252 -1.12 -2.45 -5.14
C ILE A 252 0.06 -3.42 -5.14
N HIS A 253 0.04 -4.41 -4.22
CA HIS A 253 1.09 -5.42 -4.11
C HIS A 253 1.14 -6.36 -5.33
N SER A 254 0.00 -6.68 -5.93
CA SER A 254 -0.10 -7.45 -7.17
C SER A 254 0.56 -6.72 -8.35
N VAL A 255 0.24 -5.43 -8.54
CA VAL A 255 0.85 -4.59 -9.59
C VAL A 255 2.35 -4.42 -9.38
N ALA A 256 2.79 -4.24 -8.14
CA ALA A 256 4.21 -4.14 -7.80
C ALA A 256 4.97 -5.45 -8.03
N GLY A 257 4.28 -6.60 -8.04
CA GLY A 257 4.86 -7.93 -8.13
C GLY A 257 5.48 -8.44 -6.81
N VAL A 258 5.06 -7.88 -5.66
CA VAL A 258 5.53 -8.27 -4.32
C VAL A 258 4.53 -9.13 -3.55
N LEU A 259 3.40 -9.47 -4.15
CA LEU A 259 2.39 -10.32 -3.54
C LEU A 259 2.90 -11.77 -3.43
N ASP A 260 2.82 -12.35 -2.22
CA ASP A 260 3.12 -13.78 -2.01
C ASP A 260 2.07 -14.64 -2.73
N ALA A 261 2.51 -15.39 -3.74
CA ALA A 261 1.63 -16.24 -4.56
C ALA A 261 0.90 -17.33 -3.74
N ARG A 262 1.44 -17.74 -2.59
CA ARG A 262 0.83 -18.77 -1.73
C ARG A 262 -0.30 -18.20 -0.86
N LYS A 263 -0.22 -16.91 -0.50
CA LYS A 263 -1.23 -16.23 0.32
C LYS A 263 -2.38 -15.70 -0.54
N GLY A 264 -2.09 -15.18 -1.73
CA GLY A 264 -3.06 -14.65 -2.70
C GLY A 264 -3.71 -13.32 -2.30
N ILE A 265 -3.81 -13.04 -1.01
CA ILE A 265 -4.38 -11.80 -0.44
C ILE A 265 -3.52 -11.33 0.74
N VAL A 266 -3.44 -10.02 0.92
CA VAL A 266 -2.75 -9.41 2.05
C VAL A 266 -3.72 -9.25 3.21
N VAL A 267 -3.51 -9.98 4.30
CA VAL A 267 -4.36 -9.93 5.52
C VAL A 267 -3.72 -9.13 6.66
N GLU A 268 -2.43 -8.82 6.56
CA GLU A 268 -1.69 -8.05 7.56
C GLU A 268 -1.45 -6.64 7.04
N ARG A 269 -1.52 -5.64 7.93
CA ARG A 269 -1.16 -4.27 7.55
C ARG A 269 0.31 -4.19 7.14
N PRO A 270 0.63 -3.69 5.94
CA PRO A 270 2.01 -3.60 5.47
C PRO A 270 2.88 -2.77 6.41
N PHE A 271 4.11 -3.24 6.65
CA PHE A 271 5.14 -2.46 7.31
C PHE A 271 6.30 -2.24 6.34
N ARG A 272 6.47 -1.00 5.90
CA ARG A 272 7.51 -0.62 4.95
C ARG A 272 8.55 0.24 5.64
N SER A 273 9.80 -0.16 5.56
CA SER A 273 10.93 0.53 6.20
C SER A 273 12.05 0.72 5.18
N PRO A 274 11.92 1.70 4.27
CA PRO A 274 12.98 2.00 3.32
C PRO A 274 14.23 2.52 4.06
N HIS A 275 15.40 2.20 3.53
CA HIS A 275 16.66 2.72 4.07
C HIS A 275 16.77 4.23 3.76
N HIS A 276 17.45 5.01 4.60
CA HIS A 276 17.58 6.48 4.42
C HIS A 276 18.28 6.90 3.11
N THR A 277 19.02 5.98 2.47
CA THR A 277 19.61 6.18 1.12
C THR A 277 18.62 5.93 -0.02
N ALA A 278 17.37 5.57 0.27
CA ALA A 278 16.37 5.33 -0.76
C ALA A 278 16.19 6.56 -1.66
N THR A 279 16.14 6.31 -2.97
CA THR A 279 15.93 7.38 -3.95
C THR A 279 14.48 7.89 -3.91
N LEU A 280 14.27 9.11 -4.41
CA LEU A 280 12.93 9.68 -4.60
C LEU A 280 11.99 8.69 -5.34
N ILE A 281 12.47 8.09 -6.44
CA ILE A 281 11.68 7.13 -7.24
C ILE A 281 11.36 5.86 -6.46
N ALA A 282 12.27 5.37 -5.62
CA ALA A 282 11.98 4.23 -4.77
C ALA A 282 10.84 4.53 -3.78
N LEU A 283 10.81 5.75 -3.24
CA LEU A 283 9.80 6.16 -2.28
C LEU A 283 8.45 6.44 -2.96
N THR A 284 8.43 7.28 -4.00
CA THR A 284 7.20 7.74 -4.65
C THR A 284 6.65 6.78 -5.69
N GLY A 285 7.49 5.93 -6.22
CA GLY A 285 7.19 5.15 -7.41
C GLY A 285 7.64 5.84 -8.70
N GLY A 286 7.49 5.13 -9.80
CA GLY A 286 7.90 5.62 -11.12
C GLY A 286 8.55 4.54 -11.98
N GLY A 287 9.60 4.89 -12.69
CA GLY A 287 10.22 4.01 -13.68
C GLY A 287 9.47 4.03 -15.02
N GLN A 288 9.92 3.26 -16.00
CA GLN A 288 9.28 3.21 -17.31
C GLN A 288 7.82 2.72 -17.26
N LYS A 289 7.47 1.89 -16.27
CA LYS A 289 6.14 1.31 -16.07
C LYS A 289 5.33 2.02 -14.97
N ALA A 290 5.72 3.22 -14.56
CA ALA A 290 5.05 3.98 -13.49
C ALA A 290 4.66 3.11 -12.26
N LYS A 291 5.54 2.21 -11.80
CA LYS A 291 5.25 1.29 -10.70
C LYS A 291 5.04 2.02 -9.36
N PRO A 292 4.22 1.46 -8.44
CA PRO A 292 4.06 2.02 -7.09
C PRO A 292 5.38 1.93 -6.31
N GLY A 293 5.66 2.96 -5.49
CA GLY A 293 6.82 3.02 -4.59
C GLY A 293 6.47 2.60 -3.16
N GLU A 294 7.44 2.75 -2.24
CA GLU A 294 7.31 2.36 -0.83
C GLU A 294 6.13 3.06 -0.13
N ILE A 295 5.83 4.31 -0.50
CA ILE A 295 4.67 5.07 0.01
C ILE A 295 3.35 4.34 -0.31
N SER A 296 3.18 3.90 -1.57
CA SER A 296 1.97 3.17 -1.98
C SER A 296 1.96 1.73 -1.45
N LEU A 297 3.13 1.10 -1.34
CA LEU A 297 3.25 -0.24 -0.74
C LEU A 297 2.94 -0.25 0.77
N ALA A 298 3.03 0.91 1.43
CA ALA A 298 2.62 1.10 2.82
C ALA A 298 1.12 1.39 2.99
N HIS A 299 0.35 1.41 1.91
CA HIS A 299 -1.09 1.72 1.95
C HIS A 299 -1.85 0.87 2.96
N ASN A 300 -2.74 1.49 3.74
CA ASN A 300 -3.46 0.90 4.87
C ASN A 300 -2.56 0.23 5.93
N GLY A 301 -1.28 0.60 5.98
CA GLY A 301 -0.27 0.07 6.88
C GLY A 301 0.62 1.15 7.47
N VAL A 302 1.91 0.85 7.59
CA VAL A 302 2.92 1.69 8.23
C VAL A 302 4.07 1.99 7.26
N LEU A 303 4.40 3.26 7.15
CA LEU A 303 5.67 3.71 6.59
C LEU A 303 6.58 4.13 7.75
N PHE A 304 7.63 3.35 7.98
CA PHE A 304 8.61 3.64 9.03
C PHE A 304 9.86 4.30 8.43
N LEU A 305 10.16 5.52 8.86
CA LEU A 305 11.37 6.24 8.49
C LEU A 305 12.31 6.33 9.70
N ASP A 306 13.26 5.43 9.76
CA ASP A 306 14.32 5.48 10.78
C ASP A 306 15.32 6.58 10.43
N GLU A 307 15.83 7.28 11.45
CA GLU A 307 16.78 8.37 11.27
C GLU A 307 16.30 9.42 10.23
N MET A 308 15.05 9.87 10.34
CA MET A 308 14.39 10.74 9.37
C MET A 308 15.24 11.93 8.87
N PRO A 309 16.06 12.64 9.69
CA PRO A 309 16.92 13.73 9.20
C PRO A 309 18.08 13.28 8.29
N GLU A 310 18.35 11.97 8.17
CA GLU A 310 19.43 11.46 7.29
C GLU A 310 18.97 11.21 5.85
N TYR A 311 17.65 11.21 5.60
CA TYR A 311 17.12 11.20 4.26
C TYR A 311 17.42 12.51 3.51
N ALA A 312 17.53 12.43 2.19
CA ALA A 312 17.61 13.62 1.36
C ALA A 312 16.34 14.47 1.54
N ARG A 313 16.50 15.78 1.72
CA ARG A 313 15.39 16.70 2.02
C ARG A 313 14.27 16.65 0.98
N ASN A 314 14.61 16.62 -0.31
CA ASN A 314 13.63 16.51 -1.40
C ASN A 314 12.83 15.19 -1.31
N THR A 315 13.44 14.11 -0.81
CA THR A 315 12.79 12.80 -0.67
C THR A 315 11.73 12.83 0.44
N ILE A 316 12.04 13.39 1.62
CA ILE A 316 11.05 13.46 2.72
C ILE A 316 9.95 14.51 2.47
N GLU A 317 10.24 15.60 1.74
CA GLU A 317 9.22 16.59 1.39
C GLU A 317 8.10 16.03 0.50
N THR A 318 8.36 14.97 -0.26
CA THR A 318 7.32 14.30 -1.07
C THR A 318 6.25 13.61 -0.24
N LEU A 319 6.50 13.32 1.03
CA LEU A 319 5.48 12.77 1.95
C LEU A 319 4.33 13.73 2.24
N ARG A 320 4.53 15.04 2.03
CA ARG A 320 3.53 16.06 2.37
C ARG A 320 2.21 15.86 1.66
N GLN A 321 2.26 15.55 0.37
CA GLN A 321 1.05 15.30 -0.42
C GLN A 321 0.32 14.04 0.03
N PRO A 322 0.92 12.84 0.06
CA PRO A 322 0.19 11.63 0.44
C PRO A 322 -0.30 11.62 1.90
N MET A 323 0.40 12.31 2.82
CA MET A 323 -0.10 12.46 4.20
C MET A 323 -1.37 13.30 4.29
N GLU A 324 -1.61 14.22 3.35
CA GLU A 324 -2.77 15.10 3.30
C GLU A 324 -3.88 14.51 2.44
N ASP A 325 -3.54 14.11 1.20
CA ASP A 325 -4.49 13.70 0.17
C ASP A 325 -4.80 12.18 0.21
N GLY A 326 -3.98 11.37 0.87
CA GLY A 326 -4.14 9.90 0.92
C GLY A 326 -3.83 9.19 -0.40
N HIS A 327 -3.21 9.88 -1.36
CA HIS A 327 -2.76 9.31 -2.63
C HIS A 327 -1.48 9.97 -3.13
N ILE A 328 -0.78 9.28 -4.02
CA ILE A 328 0.40 9.82 -4.70
C ILE A 328 0.20 9.76 -6.21
N THR A 329 0.57 10.84 -6.87
CA THR A 329 0.49 10.97 -8.33
C THR A 329 1.86 10.73 -8.94
N VAL A 330 1.96 9.72 -9.78
CA VAL A 330 3.15 9.39 -10.56
C VAL A 330 2.91 9.84 -12.00
N ALA A 331 3.50 10.98 -12.36
CA ALA A 331 3.39 11.52 -13.72
C ALA A 331 4.59 11.09 -14.58
N ARG A 332 4.34 10.65 -15.81
CA ARG A 332 5.34 10.41 -16.83
C ARG A 332 4.82 10.76 -18.23
N ASN A 333 5.76 10.91 -19.19
CA ASN A 333 5.56 11.49 -20.52
C ASN A 333 4.29 11.04 -21.28
N ALA A 334 3.72 9.88 -20.97
CA ALA A 334 2.54 9.35 -21.63
C ALA A 334 1.36 9.06 -20.71
N GLN A 335 1.55 8.99 -19.38
CA GLN A 335 0.49 8.61 -18.45
C GLN A 335 0.70 9.22 -17.07
N THR A 336 -0.37 9.71 -16.48
CA THR A 336 -0.44 10.10 -15.07
C THR A 336 -1.23 9.03 -14.32
N VAL A 337 -0.60 8.41 -13.32
CA VAL A 337 -1.20 7.33 -12.53
C VAL A 337 -1.30 7.79 -11.09
N GLN A 338 -2.46 7.57 -10.47
CA GLN A 338 -2.65 7.78 -9.04
C GLN A 338 -2.63 6.43 -8.31
N TYR A 339 -1.87 6.36 -7.22
CA TYR A 339 -1.86 5.23 -6.30
C TYR A 339 -2.38 5.65 -4.94
N PRO A 340 -3.25 4.86 -4.31
CA PRO A 340 -3.62 5.07 -2.92
C PRO A 340 -2.37 5.04 -2.02
N ALA A 341 -2.35 5.92 -1.02
CA ALA A 341 -1.20 6.10 -0.13
C ALA A 341 -1.66 6.51 1.28
N ASN A 342 -2.62 5.77 1.81
CA ASN A 342 -3.17 5.96 3.14
C ASN A 342 -2.34 5.15 4.13
N PHE A 343 -1.36 5.75 4.79
CA PHE A 343 -0.47 5.07 5.72
C PHE A 343 -0.38 5.83 7.04
N VAL A 344 0.07 5.16 8.09
CA VAL A 344 0.54 5.79 9.32
C VAL A 344 2.04 5.99 9.18
N LEU A 345 2.48 7.24 9.27
CA LEU A 345 3.90 7.55 9.35
C LEU A 345 4.39 7.33 10.79
N VAL A 346 5.27 6.36 10.95
CA VAL A 346 6.10 6.24 12.15
C VAL A 346 7.49 6.70 11.77
N SER A 347 8.04 7.67 12.49
CA SER A 347 9.38 8.17 12.22
C SER A 347 10.21 8.22 13.49
N SER A 348 11.51 8.04 13.35
CA SER A 348 12.45 8.19 14.43
C SER A 348 13.52 9.22 14.11
N MET A 349 14.04 9.90 15.13
CA MET A 349 15.20 10.76 15.00
C MET A 349 15.97 10.89 16.31
N ASN A 350 17.21 11.30 16.19
CA ASN A 350 17.98 11.77 17.33
C ASN A 350 17.70 13.27 17.59
N PRO A 351 17.86 13.78 18.82
CA PRO A 351 17.60 15.19 19.12
C PRO A 351 18.65 16.15 18.55
N CYS A 352 19.83 15.62 18.16
CA CYS A 352 20.94 16.36 17.56
C CYS A 352 21.91 15.40 16.86
N PRO A 353 22.96 15.88 16.16
CA PRO A 353 23.94 14.99 15.50
C PRO A 353 24.64 14.00 16.43
N CYS A 354 24.96 14.38 17.67
CA CYS A 354 25.56 13.44 18.63
C CYS A 354 24.53 12.58 19.37
N GLY A 355 23.24 12.91 19.29
CA GLY A 355 22.14 12.16 19.89
C GLY A 355 21.80 12.51 21.35
N TYR A 356 22.52 13.43 22.01
CA TYR A 356 22.37 13.64 23.44
C TYR A 356 21.85 15.03 23.87
N TYR A 357 21.32 15.83 22.94
CA TYR A 357 20.72 17.11 23.28
C TYR A 357 19.48 16.93 24.16
N GLY A 358 19.56 17.53 25.39
CA GLY A 358 18.49 17.39 26.40
C GLY A 358 18.49 16.05 27.15
N SER A 359 19.45 15.15 26.91
CA SER A 359 19.56 13.87 27.62
C SER A 359 20.12 14.07 29.03
N SER A 360 19.58 13.29 29.98
CA SER A 360 20.13 13.19 31.35
C SER A 360 21.31 12.24 31.45
N SER A 361 21.51 11.33 30.48
CA SER A 361 22.53 10.28 30.54
C SER A 361 23.92 10.76 30.14
N GLN A 362 24.02 11.66 29.16
CA GLN A 362 25.30 12.20 28.66
C GLN A 362 25.15 13.65 28.20
N PRO A 363 26.18 14.52 28.40
CA PRO A 363 26.14 15.90 27.94
C PRO A 363 26.26 15.98 26.41
N CYS A 364 25.43 16.81 25.80
CA CYS A 364 25.52 17.12 24.38
C CYS A 364 26.80 17.92 24.06
N LYS A 365 27.55 17.52 23.03
CA LYS A 365 28.76 18.19 22.54
C LYS A 365 28.56 19.04 21.28
N CYS A 366 27.31 19.12 20.77
CA CYS A 366 27.01 19.86 19.56
C CYS A 366 26.92 21.36 19.80
N SER A 367 27.47 22.16 18.87
CA SER A 367 27.23 23.61 18.89
C SER A 367 25.75 23.91 18.54
N PRO A 368 25.21 25.05 19.00
CA PRO A 368 23.85 25.47 18.65
C PRO A 368 23.57 25.47 17.13
N ASN A 369 24.56 25.93 16.34
CA ASN A 369 24.47 25.93 14.88
C ASN A 369 24.38 24.51 14.27
N ALA A 370 25.11 23.54 14.83
CA ALA A 370 25.06 22.15 14.37
C ALA A 370 23.69 21.53 14.67
N ILE A 371 23.12 21.80 15.86
CA ILE A 371 21.79 21.37 16.25
C ILE A 371 20.74 21.99 15.29
N HIS A 372 20.83 23.31 15.09
CA HIS A 372 19.93 24.03 14.17
C HIS A 372 19.99 23.46 12.76
N LYS A 373 21.18 23.26 12.18
CA LYS A 373 21.39 22.69 10.85
C LYS A 373 20.83 21.27 10.74
N TYR A 374 20.93 20.47 11.79
CA TYR A 374 20.40 19.10 11.82
C TYR A 374 18.88 19.09 11.84
N LEU A 375 18.26 19.82 12.76
CA LEU A 375 16.81 19.89 12.90
C LEU A 375 16.13 20.54 11.69
N SER A 376 16.77 21.54 11.05
CA SER A 376 16.24 22.24 9.87
C SER A 376 16.23 21.40 8.59
N LYS A 377 16.79 20.17 8.60
CA LYS A 377 16.63 19.21 7.51
C LYS A 377 15.16 18.82 7.31
N ILE A 378 14.37 18.79 8.39
CA ILE A 378 12.93 18.55 8.35
C ILE A 378 12.21 19.89 8.35
N SER A 379 11.28 20.08 7.43
CA SER A 379 10.55 21.34 7.33
C SER A 379 9.42 21.43 8.37
N GLY A 380 9.11 22.66 8.83
CA GLY A 380 7.98 22.92 9.70
C GLY A 380 6.65 22.38 9.14
N PRO A 381 6.30 22.64 7.85
CA PRO A 381 5.10 22.08 7.25
C PRO A 381 4.99 20.56 7.27
N LEU A 382 6.11 19.81 7.26
CA LEU A 382 6.10 18.36 7.41
C LEU A 382 5.88 17.97 8.88
N MET A 383 6.55 18.66 9.81
CA MET A 383 6.36 18.47 11.26
C MET A 383 4.92 18.74 11.68
N ASP A 384 4.30 19.76 11.10
CA ASP A 384 2.87 20.05 11.32
C ASP A 384 1.94 18.89 10.91
N ARG A 385 2.37 17.97 10.07
CA ARG A 385 1.61 16.80 9.62
C ARG A 385 1.82 15.55 10.47
N ILE A 386 2.73 15.58 11.43
CA ILE A 386 2.92 14.54 12.43
C ILE A 386 2.08 14.91 13.66
N ASP A 387 1.20 14.02 14.10
CA ASP A 387 0.21 14.32 15.13
C ASP A 387 0.80 14.22 16.54
N LEU A 388 1.65 13.23 16.77
CA LEU A 388 2.21 12.88 18.07
C LEU A 388 3.75 13.01 18.02
N HIS A 389 4.31 13.83 18.90
CA HIS A 389 5.73 13.94 19.12
C HIS A 389 6.05 13.42 20.52
N ILE A 390 6.91 12.40 20.62
CA ILE A 390 7.23 11.74 21.88
C ILE A 390 8.74 11.63 22.11
N GLU A 391 9.19 11.96 23.30
CA GLU A 391 10.56 11.64 23.74
C GLU A 391 10.63 10.18 24.21
N VAL A 392 11.65 9.49 23.74
CA VAL A 392 12.00 8.13 24.13
C VAL A 392 13.30 8.20 24.89
N ASP A 393 13.23 8.05 26.21
CA ASP A 393 14.38 8.16 27.08
C ASP A 393 15.28 6.92 27.02
N ALA A 394 16.54 7.07 27.46
CA ALA A 394 17.41 5.92 27.65
C ALA A 394 16.84 5.02 28.76
N ILE A 395 16.81 3.72 28.52
CA ILE A 395 16.32 2.74 29.51
C ILE A 395 17.33 2.62 30.64
N ASN A 396 16.84 2.67 31.88
CA ASN A 396 17.67 2.48 33.06
C ASN A 396 18.05 1.01 33.25
N TYR A 397 19.18 0.75 33.90
CA TYR A 397 19.68 -0.61 34.16
C TYR A 397 18.65 -1.46 34.94
N ASP A 398 17.97 -0.87 35.92
CA ASP A 398 16.97 -1.55 36.73
C ASP A 398 15.75 -2.00 35.88
N GLU A 399 15.32 -1.17 34.93
CA GLU A 399 14.23 -1.53 33.99
C GLU A 399 14.66 -2.65 33.02
N LEU A 400 15.92 -2.65 32.58
CA LEU A 400 16.45 -3.70 31.69
C LEU A 400 16.56 -5.05 32.38
N THR A 401 16.86 -5.07 33.69
CA THR A 401 17.06 -6.29 34.46
C THR A 401 15.78 -6.89 35.04
N GLN A 402 14.66 -6.17 34.97
CA GLN A 402 13.36 -6.70 35.38
C GLN A 402 13.00 -7.95 34.58
N ARG A 403 12.73 -9.04 35.29
CA ARG A 403 12.34 -10.34 34.68
C ARG A 403 10.88 -10.38 34.24
N GLU A 404 10.05 -9.53 34.79
CA GLU A 404 8.62 -9.47 34.45
C GLU A 404 8.43 -9.01 33.02
N LEU A 405 7.54 -9.69 32.31
CA LEU A 405 7.12 -9.29 30.98
C LEU A 405 6.19 -8.08 31.09
N GLU A 406 6.29 -7.19 30.13
CA GLU A 406 5.39 -6.05 30.03
C GLU A 406 4.02 -6.46 29.43
N GLU A 407 3.12 -5.50 29.26
CA GLU A 407 1.81 -5.76 28.65
C GLU A 407 1.94 -6.32 27.23
N PRO A 408 1.34 -7.48 26.91
CA PRO A 408 1.45 -8.06 25.58
C PRO A 408 0.66 -7.26 24.54
N SER A 409 1.16 -7.23 23.30
CA SER A 409 0.53 -6.57 22.16
C SER A 409 -0.94 -6.96 21.98
N LYS A 410 -1.31 -8.19 22.28
CA LYS A 410 -2.68 -8.70 22.17
C LYS A 410 -3.68 -7.92 23.03
N GLU A 411 -3.30 -7.53 24.24
CA GLU A 411 -4.18 -6.73 25.13
C GLU A 411 -4.30 -5.28 24.64
N ILE A 412 -3.21 -4.67 24.21
CA ILE A 412 -3.23 -3.34 23.61
C ILE A 412 -4.12 -3.35 22.35
N LYS A 413 -3.97 -4.36 21.49
CA LYS A 413 -4.75 -4.52 20.26
C LYS A 413 -6.26 -4.64 20.54
N LYS A 414 -6.65 -5.30 21.61
CA LYS A 414 -8.08 -5.38 22.01
C LYS A 414 -8.67 -3.98 22.28
N ARG A 415 -7.94 -3.12 22.99
CA ARG A 415 -8.39 -1.73 23.24
C ARG A 415 -8.42 -0.91 21.96
N VAL A 416 -7.40 -1.07 21.12
CA VAL A 416 -7.31 -0.42 19.81
C VAL A 416 -8.47 -0.82 18.89
N ASN A 417 -8.79 -2.13 18.82
CA ASN A 417 -9.93 -2.63 18.03
C ASN A 417 -11.25 -2.06 18.55
N LYS A 418 -11.47 -2.05 19.87
CA LYS A 418 -12.68 -1.46 20.47
C LYS A 418 -12.85 0.03 20.10
N ALA A 419 -11.76 0.80 20.16
CA ALA A 419 -11.79 2.21 19.75
C ALA A 419 -12.04 2.35 18.24
N ARG A 420 -11.48 1.44 17.41
CA ARG A 420 -11.70 1.40 15.97
C ARG A 420 -13.17 1.08 15.63
N ASP A 421 -13.80 0.16 16.32
CA ASP A 421 -15.21 -0.18 16.12
C ASP A 421 -16.11 1.03 16.38
N ILE A 422 -15.83 1.83 17.43
CA ILE A 422 -16.53 3.09 17.70
C ILE A 422 -16.37 4.07 16.51
N GLN A 423 -15.17 4.18 15.95
CA GLN A 423 -14.89 5.05 14.81
C GLN A 423 -15.60 4.55 13.54
N LEU A 424 -15.57 3.26 13.25
CA LEU A 424 -16.26 2.67 12.09
C LEU A 424 -17.78 2.88 12.18
N ALA A 425 -18.37 2.71 13.36
CA ALA A 425 -19.80 3.01 13.59
C ALA A 425 -20.11 4.50 13.39
N ARG A 426 -19.23 5.40 13.87
CA ARG A 426 -19.34 6.86 13.71
C ARG A 426 -19.29 7.31 12.27
N PHE A 427 -18.41 6.70 11.46
CA PHE A 427 -18.11 7.12 10.09
C PHE A 427 -18.77 6.26 9.01
N LYS A 428 -19.78 5.46 9.37
CA LYS A 428 -20.43 4.50 8.46
C LYS A 428 -20.86 5.11 7.11
N GLU A 429 -21.27 6.38 7.12
CA GLU A 429 -21.76 7.08 5.91
C GLU A 429 -20.64 7.77 5.11
N SER A 430 -19.48 8.04 5.71
CA SER A 430 -18.46 8.93 5.14
C SER A 430 -17.23 8.23 4.54
N LYS A 431 -17.21 6.89 4.51
CA LYS A 431 -16.08 6.07 4.02
C LYS A 431 -14.72 6.43 4.65
N ILE A 432 -14.74 6.89 5.89
CA ILE A 432 -13.58 7.20 6.71
C ILE A 432 -13.42 6.06 7.72
N TYR A 433 -12.18 5.64 7.95
CA TYR A 433 -11.91 4.50 8.84
C TYR A 433 -11.24 4.92 10.15
N SER A 434 -10.83 6.19 10.32
CA SER A 434 -10.10 6.64 11.52
C SER A 434 -10.26 8.12 11.80
N ASN A 435 -10.10 8.51 13.07
CA ASN A 435 -10.22 9.90 13.51
C ASN A 435 -9.21 10.85 12.84
N SER A 436 -8.00 10.38 12.52
CA SER A 436 -7.00 11.21 11.83
C SER A 436 -7.47 11.72 10.47
N LYS A 437 -8.39 10.99 9.83
CA LYS A 437 -8.92 11.28 8.49
C LYS A 437 -10.21 12.11 8.49
N MET A 438 -10.72 12.53 9.66
CA MET A 438 -11.90 13.41 9.73
C MET A 438 -11.71 14.67 8.88
N GLY A 439 -12.69 14.95 8.01
CA GLY A 439 -12.82 16.21 7.30
C GLY A 439 -13.43 17.31 8.18
N GLU A 440 -13.68 18.48 7.62
CA GLU A 440 -14.24 19.61 8.39
C GLU A 440 -15.65 19.32 8.96
N LYS A 441 -16.47 18.58 8.23
CA LYS A 441 -17.83 18.22 8.66
C LYS A 441 -17.80 17.32 9.89
N GLU A 442 -17.07 16.20 9.80
CA GLU A 442 -16.94 15.23 10.87
C GLU A 442 -16.25 15.85 12.09
N PHE A 443 -15.25 16.69 11.85
CA PHE A 443 -14.53 17.40 12.90
C PHE A 443 -15.47 18.28 13.74
N LYS A 444 -16.32 19.10 13.11
CA LYS A 444 -17.29 19.94 13.80
C LYS A 444 -18.32 19.13 14.60
N THR A 445 -18.73 17.97 14.07
CA THR A 445 -19.73 17.12 14.71
C THR A 445 -19.16 16.35 15.90
N HIS A 446 -17.94 15.80 15.79
CA HIS A 446 -17.42 14.81 16.74
C HIS A 446 -16.31 15.32 17.66
N CYS A 447 -15.79 16.54 17.41
CA CYS A 447 -14.78 17.18 18.25
C CYS A 447 -15.31 18.42 18.99
N ALA A 448 -16.62 18.45 19.29
CA ALA A 448 -17.21 19.53 20.09
C ALA A 448 -16.63 19.51 21.51
N LEU A 449 -16.35 20.69 22.06
CA LEU A 449 -15.77 20.90 23.37
C LEU A 449 -16.76 21.62 24.29
N ASP A 450 -16.71 21.30 25.58
CA ASP A 450 -17.33 22.10 26.61
C ASP A 450 -16.53 23.39 26.90
N LYS A 451 -17.07 24.26 27.79
CA LYS A 451 -16.43 25.54 28.12
C LYS A 451 -15.06 25.34 28.80
N GLU A 452 -14.92 24.35 29.67
CA GLU A 452 -13.68 24.10 30.39
C GLU A 452 -12.58 23.63 29.43
N CYS A 453 -12.87 22.66 28.57
CA CYS A 453 -11.96 22.17 27.54
C CYS A 453 -11.54 23.28 26.56
N THR A 454 -12.48 24.15 26.18
CA THR A 454 -12.19 25.30 25.30
C THR A 454 -11.21 26.27 25.96
N GLN A 455 -11.37 26.60 27.24
CA GLN A 455 -10.45 27.49 27.95
C GLN A 455 -9.04 26.90 28.07
N ILE A 456 -8.94 25.60 28.39
CA ILE A 456 -7.65 24.93 28.49
C ILE A 456 -6.93 24.96 27.15
N LEU A 457 -7.63 24.63 26.07
CA LEU A 457 -7.04 24.61 24.73
C LEU A 457 -6.65 26.02 24.25
N GLU A 458 -7.42 27.05 24.59
CA GLU A 458 -7.08 28.45 24.31
C GLU A 458 -5.79 28.87 25.03
N LEU A 459 -5.66 28.52 26.30
CA LEU A 459 -4.44 28.78 27.08
C LEU A 459 -3.22 28.05 26.48
N ALA A 460 -3.39 26.79 26.09
CA ALA A 460 -2.33 26.01 25.44
C ALA A 460 -1.95 26.61 24.07
N PHE A 461 -2.93 27.04 23.28
CA PHE A 461 -2.73 27.68 21.98
C PHE A 461 -1.84 28.93 22.11
N LYS A 462 -2.15 29.82 23.07
CA LYS A 462 -1.37 31.03 23.34
C LYS A 462 0.01 30.69 23.90
N LYS A 463 0.12 29.76 24.88
CA LYS A 463 1.37 29.44 25.58
C LYS A 463 2.38 28.68 24.69
N LEU A 464 1.91 27.80 23.82
CA LEU A 464 2.73 26.98 22.94
C LEU A 464 2.86 27.57 21.53
N ASN A 465 2.17 28.70 21.24
CA ASN A 465 2.16 29.35 19.93
C ASN A 465 1.79 28.38 18.79
N LEU A 466 0.70 27.62 18.99
CA LEU A 466 0.27 26.57 18.09
C LEU A 466 -0.27 27.13 16.75
N SER A 467 -0.05 26.41 15.66
CA SER A 467 -0.70 26.70 14.38
C SER A 467 -2.16 26.22 14.37
N ALA A 468 -2.98 26.74 13.46
CA ALA A 468 -4.35 26.25 13.28
C ALA A 468 -4.40 24.74 12.93
N ARG A 469 -3.37 24.25 12.22
CA ARG A 469 -3.23 22.80 11.94
C ARG A 469 -2.96 22.01 13.22
N ALA A 470 -2.06 22.47 14.07
CA ALA A 470 -1.77 21.83 15.36
C ALA A 470 -3.02 21.78 16.26
N TYR A 471 -3.84 22.85 16.28
CA TYR A 471 -5.12 22.86 16.97
C TYR A 471 -6.05 21.73 16.53
N ASN A 472 -6.29 21.59 15.23
CA ASN A 472 -7.15 20.53 14.70
C ASN A 472 -6.61 19.13 15.02
N ARG A 473 -5.27 18.94 15.01
CA ARG A 473 -4.64 17.66 15.33
C ARG A 473 -4.80 17.30 16.78
N ILE A 474 -4.58 18.26 17.71
CA ILE A 474 -4.80 18.02 19.14
C ILE A 474 -6.23 17.52 19.38
N LEU A 475 -7.23 18.11 18.73
CA LEU A 475 -8.62 17.68 18.89
C LEU A 475 -8.89 16.28 18.31
N LYS A 476 -8.31 15.95 17.15
CA LYS A 476 -8.43 14.59 16.58
C LYS A 476 -7.77 13.55 17.49
N VAL A 477 -6.63 13.87 18.09
CA VAL A 477 -5.94 13.02 19.07
C VAL A 477 -6.77 12.89 20.34
N ALA A 478 -7.30 14.00 20.88
CA ALA A 478 -8.17 13.99 22.06
C ALA A 478 -9.46 13.17 21.83
N ARG A 479 -10.04 13.22 20.62
CA ARG A 479 -11.16 12.34 20.24
C ARG A 479 -10.76 10.87 20.28
N THR A 480 -9.57 10.54 19.79
CA THR A 480 -9.07 9.15 19.83
C THR A 480 -8.82 8.68 21.25
N ILE A 481 -8.27 9.53 22.12
CA ILE A 481 -8.09 9.21 23.55
C ILE A 481 -9.44 8.95 24.22
N ALA A 482 -10.44 9.80 23.91
CA ALA A 482 -11.78 9.60 24.42
C ALA A 482 -12.45 8.31 23.92
N ASP A 483 -12.19 7.89 22.68
CA ASP A 483 -12.67 6.61 22.13
C ASP A 483 -12.01 5.40 22.84
N LEU A 484 -10.70 5.49 23.12
CA LEU A 484 -9.98 4.48 23.91
C LEU A 484 -10.54 4.34 25.34
N ASP A 485 -10.95 5.45 25.94
CA ASP A 485 -11.58 5.47 27.27
C ASP A 485 -13.08 5.11 27.22
N GLY A 486 -13.65 4.86 26.02
CA GLY A 486 -15.08 4.61 25.84
C GLY A 486 -15.96 5.82 26.20
N SER A 487 -15.42 7.03 26.15
CA SER A 487 -16.14 8.27 26.49
C SER A 487 -16.83 8.85 25.25
N GLU A 488 -18.13 9.14 25.35
CA GLU A 488 -18.90 9.76 24.28
C GLU A 488 -18.39 11.18 23.96
N ASN A 489 -18.06 11.94 24.99
CA ASN A 489 -17.60 13.32 24.88
C ASN A 489 -16.11 13.45 25.20
N ILE A 490 -15.46 14.45 24.59
CA ILE A 490 -14.08 14.82 24.92
C ILE A 490 -14.09 15.51 26.28
N LYS A 491 -13.31 14.97 27.23
CA LYS A 491 -13.16 15.53 28.58
C LYS A 491 -11.82 16.24 28.74
N LYS A 492 -11.69 17.02 29.83
CA LYS A 492 -10.47 17.76 30.20
C LYS A 492 -9.20 16.88 30.17
N VAL A 493 -9.28 15.67 30.71
CA VAL A 493 -8.14 14.74 30.75
C VAL A 493 -7.64 14.37 29.37
N HIS A 494 -8.54 14.18 28.40
CA HIS A 494 -8.21 13.84 27.02
C HIS A 494 -7.49 15.01 26.31
N ILE A 495 -7.94 16.25 26.56
CA ILE A 495 -7.30 17.46 26.01
C ILE A 495 -5.89 17.65 26.60
N LEU A 496 -5.75 17.47 27.92
CA LEU A 496 -4.45 17.62 28.59
C LEU A 496 -3.44 16.58 28.10
N GLU A 497 -3.86 15.32 27.94
CA GLU A 497 -3.01 14.27 27.37
C GLU A 497 -2.64 14.59 25.92
N ALA A 498 -3.59 15.00 25.08
CA ALA A 498 -3.32 15.34 23.68
C ALA A 498 -2.35 16.53 23.52
N ILE A 499 -2.43 17.55 24.40
CA ILE A 499 -1.52 18.70 24.39
C ILE A 499 -0.07 18.28 24.71
N GLN A 500 0.13 17.28 25.60
CA GLN A 500 1.47 16.80 25.96
C GLN A 500 2.25 16.33 24.74
N TYR A 501 1.60 15.67 23.77
CA TYR A 501 2.24 15.20 22.53
C TYR A 501 2.64 16.31 21.56
N ARG A 502 2.30 17.58 21.86
CA ARG A 502 2.76 18.77 21.11
C ARG A 502 3.66 19.70 21.93
N SER A 503 3.97 19.34 23.17
CA SER A 503 4.84 20.14 24.05
C SER A 503 6.27 20.28 23.51
N LEU A 504 6.74 19.28 22.74
CA LEU A 504 8.05 19.26 22.11
C LEU A 504 8.21 20.29 20.98
N ASP A 505 7.12 20.80 20.42
CA ASP A 505 7.15 21.87 19.42
C ASP A 505 7.90 23.10 19.93
N LYS A 506 7.77 23.41 21.24
CA LYS A 506 8.50 24.50 21.88
C LYS A 506 9.98 24.17 22.12
N LYS A 507 10.29 22.94 22.52
CA LYS A 507 11.67 22.48 22.76
C LYS A 507 12.49 22.48 21.47
N TYR A 508 11.85 22.16 20.36
CA TYR A 508 12.45 22.10 19.03
C TYR A 508 11.92 23.21 18.12
N ALA A 509 11.74 24.42 18.65
CA ALA A 509 11.17 25.60 17.96
C ALA A 509 11.87 25.94 16.62
N VAL A 510 13.09 25.47 16.42
CA VAL A 510 13.86 25.58 15.17
C VAL A 510 13.08 25.12 13.93
N TRP A 511 12.16 24.17 14.09
CA TRP A 511 11.32 23.71 12.97
C TRP A 511 10.40 24.80 12.43
N TYR A 512 10.09 25.81 13.26
CA TYR A 512 9.13 26.88 12.98
C TYR A 512 9.79 28.27 12.79
N ASP A 513 11.08 28.42 13.14
CA ASP A 513 11.78 29.71 13.16
C ASP A 513 12.06 30.33 11.77
N LYS A 514 11.86 29.63 10.67
CA LYS A 514 12.07 30.17 9.30
C LYS A 514 11.03 31.19 8.82
N TRP A 515 10.05 31.53 9.63
CA TRP A 515 8.95 32.42 9.25
C TRP A 515 8.90 33.71 10.08
N ARG A 516 9.96 34.03 10.82
CA ARG A 516 10.17 35.35 11.45
C ARG A 516 11.25 36.16 10.78
#